data_0f9f9e4b49d9c2c51b818153971801e1
#
_entry.id   0f9f9e4b49d9c2c51b818153971801e1
#
_cell.length_a   1.000
_cell.length_b   1.000
_cell.length_c   1.000
_cell.angle_alpha   90.00
_cell.angle_beta   90.00
_cell.angle_gamma   90.00
#
_symmetry.space_group_name_H-M   'P 1'
#
loop_
_entity.id
_entity.type
_entity.pdbx_description
1 polymer ?
#
loop_
_entity_poly.entity_id
_entity_poly.type
_entity_poly.pdbx_seq_one_letter_code
_entity_poly.pdbx_strand_id
1 'polypeptide(L)'
;MRNFYHFYVDENREIKNNFPPLAEMKFFRNSEYQLQRDMLTLAYSVFVLERLTKESSAISRVSIPISRSSYNRIKVNEVEERVEDLLSYVLLSQVKVELIAENTTYSKTKERFPPLKFDAVCLFSGGVDSYAGLLQAKNHFGSVCPLFIAHSDQTGMISIVDEIDTNYLSNANMRVHKLCAPPISRTGYSQLRGFLYLMLAALYSTLTECDNVVVSECGVTMHQPRFSPLDEVTFTTHPTVLRMTKDIISSFIGELNVITPFEILTKAEVIATSPGPEIAVTHSCISQAFRNHDGTCYGCVIRRLGFLAAGLKDTTYNYDVLSMDDSGVKSDNLVSLLNTSYDIILNYDGIPDCTRGIIDQFSKKPLFERFAMDNFAALYTYYRNARHHKSRYVRDLYSKFTSHVKTDELMNRKQELSEKRGRPDFGRVVQ
;
A
#
# COMPACT_ATOMS: atom_id res chain seq x y z
N MET A 1 -6.86 12.34 -25.92
CA MET A 1 -6.66 11.07 -26.66
C MET A 1 -6.46 9.96 -25.63
N ARG A 2 -7.31 8.94 -25.63
CA ARG A 2 -7.14 7.78 -24.74
C ARG A 2 -6.04 6.92 -25.35
N ASN A 3 -4.84 6.94 -24.79
CA ASN A 3 -3.78 6.04 -25.18
C ASN A 3 -4.11 4.65 -24.64
N PHE A 4 -4.61 3.79 -25.51
CA PHE A 4 -4.76 2.38 -25.19
C PHE A 4 -3.40 1.71 -25.32
N TYR A 5 -2.93 1.10 -24.25
CA TYR A 5 -1.79 0.20 -24.30
C TYR A 5 -2.26 -1.10 -24.95
N HIS A 6 -1.71 -1.43 -26.10
CA HIS A 6 -2.04 -2.68 -26.78
C HIS A 6 -1.06 -3.76 -26.31
N PHE A 7 -1.57 -4.67 -25.51
CA PHE A 7 -0.94 -5.97 -25.33
C PHE A 7 -1.51 -6.89 -26.37
N TYR A 8 -0.68 -7.72 -26.96
CA TYR A 8 -1.15 -8.81 -27.79
C TYR A 8 -0.47 -10.10 -27.35
N VAL A 9 -1.27 -11.14 -27.37
CA VAL A 9 -0.81 -12.51 -27.14
C VAL A 9 -0.62 -13.10 -28.53
N ASP A 10 0.60 -13.53 -28.83
CA ASP A 10 0.87 -14.16 -30.12
C ASP A 10 0.32 -15.61 -30.16
N GLU A 11 0.45 -16.25 -31.31
CA GLU A 11 0.00 -17.63 -31.55
C GLU A 11 0.66 -18.67 -30.62
N ASN A 12 1.82 -18.34 -30.00
CA ASN A 12 2.51 -19.15 -29.01
C ASN A 12 2.07 -18.82 -27.56
N ARG A 13 1.07 -17.96 -27.38
CA ARG A 13 0.62 -17.42 -26.10
C ARG A 13 1.68 -16.59 -25.37
N GLU A 14 2.62 -16.02 -26.10
CA GLU A 14 3.59 -15.06 -25.60
C GLU A 14 3.00 -13.64 -25.61
N ILE A 15 3.18 -12.91 -24.50
CA ILE A 15 2.79 -11.49 -24.45
C ILE A 15 3.97 -10.68 -24.96
N LYS A 16 3.77 -10.06 -26.12
CA LYS A 16 4.71 -9.09 -26.65
C LYS A 16 4.24 -7.69 -26.30
N ASN A 17 5.12 -6.93 -25.72
CA ASN A 17 4.81 -5.60 -25.23
C ASN A 17 5.43 -4.55 -26.16
N ASN A 18 4.58 -3.85 -26.90
CA ASN A 18 4.95 -2.61 -27.58
C ASN A 18 4.52 -1.43 -26.72
N PHE A 19 5.09 -1.28 -25.53
CA PHE A 19 4.92 -0.07 -24.77
C PHE A 19 5.47 1.11 -25.57
N PRO A 20 4.63 2.07 -25.96
CA PRO A 20 5.18 3.36 -26.21
C PRO A 20 5.78 3.81 -24.88
N PRO A 21 7.06 4.17 -24.82
CA PRO A 21 7.62 4.81 -23.64
C PRO A 21 6.66 5.93 -23.27
N LEU A 22 6.46 6.22 -21.98
CA LEU A 22 5.58 7.29 -21.51
C LEU A 22 5.74 8.52 -22.41
N ALA A 23 4.93 8.55 -23.47
CA ALA A 23 5.09 9.51 -24.56
C ALA A 23 4.85 10.94 -24.08
N GLU A 24 4.25 11.07 -22.88
CA GLU A 24 3.90 12.34 -22.26
C GLU A 24 5.06 12.96 -21.49
N MET A 25 6.00 12.17 -20.97
CA MET A 25 7.20 12.70 -20.33
C MET A 25 8.33 12.79 -21.38
N LYS A 26 8.38 13.91 -22.08
CA LYS A 26 9.30 14.10 -23.21
C LYS A 26 10.76 13.90 -22.85
N PHE A 27 11.17 14.13 -21.59
CA PHE A 27 12.54 13.88 -21.13
C PHE A 27 12.94 12.40 -21.22
N PHE A 28 12.00 11.45 -21.08
CA PHE A 28 12.29 10.03 -21.28
C PHE A 28 12.70 9.65 -22.71
N ARG A 29 12.54 10.56 -23.66
CA ARG A 29 13.07 10.38 -25.02
C ARG A 29 14.56 10.70 -25.10
N ASN A 30 15.14 11.29 -24.05
CA ASN A 30 16.57 11.52 -23.98
C ASN A 30 17.31 10.23 -23.58
N SER A 31 18.44 9.96 -24.23
CA SER A 31 19.26 8.78 -23.95
C SER A 31 19.81 8.74 -22.51
N GLU A 32 19.89 9.88 -21.83
CA GLU A 32 20.33 9.97 -20.44
C GLU A 32 19.39 9.20 -19.48
N TYR A 33 18.09 9.07 -19.82
CA TYR A 33 17.08 8.41 -18.98
C TYR A 33 16.71 7.01 -19.46
N GLN A 34 17.64 6.34 -20.14
CA GLN A 34 17.40 5.03 -20.70
C GLN A 34 17.13 3.96 -19.64
N LEU A 35 17.91 3.97 -18.56
CA LEU A 35 17.74 3.04 -17.45
C LEU A 35 16.36 3.19 -16.79
N GLN A 36 15.94 4.42 -16.52
CA GLN A 36 14.64 4.73 -15.93
C GLN A 36 13.48 4.25 -16.81
N ARG A 37 13.64 4.36 -18.12
CA ARG A 37 12.65 3.88 -19.08
C ARG A 37 12.59 2.36 -19.12
N ASP A 38 13.71 1.67 -19.05
CA ASP A 38 13.74 0.21 -19.02
C ASP A 38 13.15 -0.33 -17.72
N MET A 39 13.42 0.32 -16.57
CA MET A 39 12.75 0.02 -15.31
C MET A 39 11.24 0.22 -15.39
N LEU A 40 10.79 1.30 -16.02
CA LEU A 40 9.38 1.57 -16.25
C LEU A 40 8.73 0.53 -17.15
N THR A 41 9.40 0.13 -18.23
CA THR A 41 8.94 -0.91 -19.15
C THR A 41 8.76 -2.22 -18.41
N LEU A 42 9.73 -2.62 -17.59
CA LEU A 42 9.63 -3.81 -16.76
C LEU A 42 8.47 -3.71 -15.77
N ALA A 43 8.37 -2.59 -15.04
CA ALA A 43 7.32 -2.38 -14.04
C ALA A 43 5.91 -2.49 -14.63
N TYR A 44 5.69 -1.86 -15.78
CA TYR A 44 4.40 -1.90 -16.45
C TYR A 44 4.09 -3.25 -17.07
N SER A 45 5.06 -3.91 -17.66
CA SER A 45 4.89 -5.23 -18.26
C SER A 45 4.48 -6.24 -17.20
N VAL A 46 5.18 -6.28 -16.08
CA VAL A 46 4.88 -7.18 -14.97
C VAL A 46 3.52 -6.86 -14.33
N PHE A 47 3.21 -5.57 -14.12
CA PHE A 47 1.92 -5.17 -13.55
C PHE A 47 0.72 -5.59 -14.41
N VAL A 48 0.85 -5.49 -15.73
CA VAL A 48 -0.25 -5.85 -16.64
C VAL A 48 -0.39 -7.35 -16.81
N LEU A 49 0.66 -8.12 -16.56
CA LEU A 49 0.59 -9.58 -16.58
C LEU A 49 -0.49 -10.16 -15.68
N GLU A 50 -0.67 -9.60 -14.48
CA GLU A 50 -1.73 -10.03 -13.56
C GLU A 50 -3.11 -10.00 -14.22
N ARG A 51 -3.37 -8.97 -15.01
CA ARG A 51 -4.63 -8.79 -15.74
C ARG A 51 -4.84 -9.91 -16.76
N LEU A 52 -3.80 -10.14 -17.52
CA LEU A 52 -3.84 -11.08 -18.62
C LEU A 52 -3.90 -12.53 -18.11
N THR A 53 -3.26 -12.83 -16.98
CA THR A 53 -3.37 -14.15 -16.35
C THR A 53 -4.73 -14.40 -15.75
N LYS A 54 -5.43 -13.37 -15.25
CA LYS A 54 -6.83 -13.49 -14.78
C LYS A 54 -7.81 -13.71 -15.93
N GLU A 55 -7.55 -13.10 -17.09
CA GLU A 55 -8.38 -13.24 -18.29
C GLU A 55 -8.08 -14.51 -19.10
N SER A 56 -6.86 -15.03 -18.98
CA SER A 56 -6.39 -16.22 -19.71
C SER A 56 -5.47 -17.04 -18.83
N SER A 57 -5.96 -18.20 -18.36
CA SER A 57 -5.18 -19.16 -17.56
C SER A 57 -3.96 -19.79 -18.25
N ALA A 58 -3.58 -19.30 -19.42
CA ALA A 58 -2.67 -19.95 -20.34
C ALA A 58 -1.40 -19.15 -20.68
N ILE A 59 -1.07 -18.07 -19.93
CA ILE A 59 0.16 -17.32 -20.15
C ILE A 59 1.30 -18.06 -19.44
N SER A 60 2.20 -18.63 -20.23
CA SER A 60 3.37 -19.36 -19.72
C SER A 60 4.68 -18.61 -19.96
N ARG A 61 4.70 -17.59 -20.80
CA ARG A 61 5.91 -16.85 -21.18
C ARG A 61 5.62 -15.39 -21.49
N VAL A 62 6.53 -14.51 -21.09
CA VAL A 62 6.51 -13.07 -21.35
C VAL A 62 7.87 -12.61 -21.82
N SER A 63 7.89 -11.89 -22.95
CA SER A 63 9.09 -11.24 -23.46
C SER A 63 8.99 -9.72 -23.21
N ILE A 64 9.97 -9.17 -22.49
CA ILE A 64 9.99 -7.75 -22.09
C ILE A 64 11.18 -7.07 -22.79
N PRO A 65 10.93 -6.11 -23.70
CA PRO A 65 12.00 -5.39 -24.37
C PRO A 65 12.68 -4.41 -23.43
N ILE A 66 14.00 -4.46 -23.38
CA ILE A 66 14.84 -3.46 -22.73
C ILE A 66 15.94 -3.02 -23.68
N SER A 67 16.50 -1.84 -23.44
CA SER A 67 17.58 -1.34 -24.27
C SER A 67 18.82 -2.24 -24.22
N ARG A 68 19.55 -2.33 -25.32
CA ARG A 68 20.79 -3.10 -25.38
C ARG A 68 21.82 -2.64 -24.34
N SER A 69 21.85 -1.35 -23.98
CA SER A 69 22.79 -0.86 -22.97
C SER A 69 22.44 -1.34 -21.57
N SER A 70 21.15 -1.33 -21.19
CA SER A 70 20.70 -1.91 -19.91
C SER A 70 20.88 -3.41 -19.89
N TYR A 71 20.53 -4.10 -21.01
CA TYR A 71 20.73 -5.55 -21.15
C TYR A 71 22.17 -5.99 -20.89
N ASN A 72 23.14 -5.23 -21.41
CA ASN A 72 24.57 -5.53 -21.22
C ASN A 72 25.10 -5.13 -19.84
N ARG A 73 24.37 -4.26 -19.11
CA ARG A 73 24.78 -3.76 -17.79
C ARG A 73 24.28 -4.62 -16.65
N ILE A 74 23.04 -5.13 -16.76
CA ILE A 74 22.42 -5.94 -15.72
C ILE A 74 22.76 -7.42 -15.90
N LYS A 75 22.62 -8.19 -14.85
CA LYS A 75 22.67 -9.65 -14.91
C LYS A 75 21.31 -10.19 -15.32
N VAL A 76 21.05 -10.27 -16.61
CA VAL A 76 19.75 -10.57 -17.22
C VAL A 76 19.09 -11.80 -16.58
N ASN A 77 19.79 -12.93 -16.51
CA ASN A 77 19.25 -14.17 -15.95
C ASN A 77 18.82 -14.02 -14.48
N GLU A 78 19.58 -13.25 -13.67
CA GLU A 78 19.19 -13.00 -12.27
C GLU A 78 17.92 -12.13 -12.18
N VAL A 79 17.75 -11.15 -13.07
CA VAL A 79 16.54 -10.31 -13.11
C VAL A 79 15.34 -11.13 -13.56
N GLU A 80 15.48 -11.94 -14.60
CA GLU A 80 14.43 -12.83 -15.09
C GLU A 80 13.96 -13.77 -13.97
N GLU A 81 14.89 -14.48 -13.31
CA GLU A 81 14.59 -15.38 -12.20
C GLU A 81 13.88 -14.67 -11.04
N ARG A 82 14.35 -13.50 -10.61
CA ARG A 82 13.71 -12.71 -9.55
C ARG A 82 12.29 -12.26 -9.89
N VAL A 83 12.04 -11.91 -11.15
CA VAL A 83 10.70 -11.56 -11.62
C VAL A 83 9.81 -12.80 -11.68
N GLU A 84 10.32 -13.94 -12.15
CA GLU A 84 9.61 -15.22 -12.16
C GLU A 84 9.21 -15.64 -10.74
N ASP A 85 10.13 -15.53 -9.78
CA ASP A 85 9.89 -15.82 -8.37
C ASP A 85 8.80 -14.91 -7.79
N LEU A 86 8.86 -13.61 -8.05
CA LEU A 86 7.82 -12.67 -7.64
C LEU A 86 6.45 -13.04 -8.22
N LEU A 87 6.39 -13.33 -9.51
CA LEU A 87 5.14 -13.72 -10.18
C LEU A 87 4.61 -15.04 -9.63
N SER A 88 5.47 -16.02 -9.40
CA SER A 88 5.10 -17.29 -8.79
C SER A 88 4.54 -17.10 -7.37
N TYR A 89 5.18 -16.26 -6.57
CA TYR A 89 4.74 -15.95 -5.22
C TYR A 89 3.39 -15.23 -5.18
N VAL A 90 3.20 -14.22 -6.03
CA VAL A 90 2.01 -13.37 -6.00
C VAL A 90 0.83 -14.00 -6.75
N LEU A 91 1.06 -14.54 -7.94
CA LEU A 91 0.01 -15.04 -8.83
C LEU A 91 -0.25 -16.55 -8.68
N LEU A 92 0.62 -17.25 -7.94
CA LEU A 92 0.59 -18.73 -7.81
C LEU A 92 0.61 -19.42 -9.20
N SER A 93 1.30 -18.81 -10.15
CA SER A 93 1.42 -19.31 -11.52
C SER A 93 2.88 -19.26 -11.97
N GLN A 94 3.29 -20.25 -12.74
CA GLN A 94 4.63 -20.26 -13.34
C GLN A 94 4.59 -19.51 -14.66
N VAL A 95 5.18 -18.33 -14.68
CA VAL A 95 5.34 -17.51 -15.88
C VAL A 95 6.82 -17.36 -16.16
N LYS A 96 7.24 -17.76 -17.35
CA LYS A 96 8.62 -17.58 -17.82
C LYS A 96 8.81 -16.15 -18.29
N VAL A 97 9.84 -15.49 -17.80
CA VAL A 97 10.19 -14.11 -18.19
C VAL A 97 11.45 -14.11 -19.05
N GLU A 98 11.42 -13.37 -20.13
CA GLU A 98 12.58 -13.19 -21.01
C GLU A 98 12.79 -11.71 -21.29
N LEU A 99 13.95 -11.19 -20.96
CA LEU A 99 14.36 -9.84 -21.32
C LEU A 99 14.99 -9.83 -22.71
N ILE A 100 14.43 -9.06 -23.62
CA ILE A 100 14.92 -8.99 -25.01
C ILE A 100 15.66 -7.68 -25.23
N ALA A 101 16.93 -7.80 -25.71
CA ALA A 101 17.72 -6.63 -26.05
C ALA A 101 17.21 -5.95 -27.31
N GLU A 102 16.74 -4.71 -27.21
CA GLU A 102 16.32 -3.90 -28.34
C GLU A 102 17.31 -2.78 -28.66
N ASN A 103 17.48 -2.52 -29.96
CA ASN A 103 18.19 -1.33 -30.43
C ASN A 103 17.18 -0.16 -30.45
N THR A 104 17.10 0.58 -29.36
CA THR A 104 16.22 1.73 -29.28
C THR A 104 16.83 2.95 -29.97
N THR A 105 16.10 3.52 -30.93
CA THR A 105 16.45 4.81 -31.51
C THR A 105 15.88 5.93 -30.63
N TYR A 106 16.75 6.75 -30.09
CA TYR A 106 16.35 7.90 -29.27
C TYR A 106 16.17 9.14 -30.13
N SER A 107 15.11 9.91 -29.86
CA SER A 107 15.02 11.24 -30.39
C SER A 107 16.07 12.12 -29.67
N LYS A 108 16.76 12.99 -30.40
CA LYS A 108 17.67 13.98 -29.83
C LYS A 108 16.87 15.10 -29.15
N THR A 109 16.13 14.79 -28.09
CA THR A 109 15.48 15.81 -27.29
C THR A 109 16.47 16.43 -26.31
N LYS A 110 16.39 17.76 -26.14
CA LYS A 110 17.16 18.49 -25.11
C LYS A 110 16.39 18.56 -23.78
N GLU A 111 15.19 18.03 -23.71
CA GLU A 111 14.40 18.04 -22.50
C GLU A 111 15.03 17.17 -21.43
N ARG A 112 15.20 17.76 -20.25
CA ARG A 112 15.76 17.10 -19.08
C ARG A 112 14.75 17.13 -17.95
N PHE A 113 14.86 16.16 -17.05
CA PHE A 113 14.16 16.21 -15.77
C PHE A 113 14.66 17.42 -14.98
N PRO A 114 13.77 18.17 -14.30
CA PRO A 114 14.21 19.28 -13.46
C PRO A 114 15.20 18.81 -12.38
N PRO A 115 16.24 19.58 -12.07
CA PRO A 115 17.22 19.22 -11.04
C PRO A 115 16.58 19.34 -9.63
N LEU A 116 15.82 18.32 -9.23
CA LEU A 116 15.19 18.22 -7.92
C LEU A 116 16.02 17.29 -7.04
N LYS A 117 16.20 17.66 -5.77
CA LYS A 117 16.89 16.85 -4.78
C LYS A 117 16.03 16.70 -3.54
N PHE A 118 15.94 15.47 -3.07
CA PHE A 118 15.22 15.13 -1.85
C PHE A 118 16.06 14.14 -1.02
N ASP A 119 15.85 14.16 0.30
CA ASP A 119 16.48 13.18 1.20
C ASP A 119 15.70 11.86 1.19
N ALA A 120 14.40 11.90 0.90
CA ALA A 120 13.55 10.71 0.76
C ALA A 120 12.40 10.92 -0.21
N VAL A 121 12.06 9.88 -0.97
CA VAL A 121 10.83 9.76 -1.76
C VAL A 121 9.81 8.97 -0.93
N CYS A 122 8.67 9.58 -0.61
CA CYS A 122 7.63 8.97 0.21
C CYS A 122 6.43 8.57 -0.65
N LEU A 123 6.11 7.28 -0.74
CA LEU A 123 4.88 6.84 -1.39
C LEU A 123 3.67 7.43 -0.67
N PHE A 124 2.84 8.16 -1.41
CA PHE A 124 1.72 8.91 -0.86
C PHE A 124 0.43 8.56 -1.59
N SER A 125 -0.51 7.95 -0.88
CA SER A 125 -1.81 7.54 -1.43
C SER A 125 -2.97 8.45 -1.04
N GLY A 126 -2.75 9.45 -0.17
CA GLY A 126 -3.81 10.24 0.44
C GLY A 126 -4.52 9.53 1.60
N GLY A 127 -4.12 8.30 1.94
CA GLY A 127 -4.60 7.54 3.09
C GLY A 127 -3.95 7.95 4.42
N VAL A 128 -4.53 7.50 5.52
CA VAL A 128 -4.08 7.81 6.88
C VAL A 128 -2.60 7.50 7.09
N ASP A 129 -2.17 6.28 6.73
CA ASP A 129 -0.79 5.84 7.00
C ASP A 129 0.21 6.62 6.17
N SER A 130 -0.07 6.81 4.87
CA SER A 130 0.81 7.56 4.00
C SER A 130 0.92 9.03 4.40
N TYR A 131 -0.16 9.63 4.91
CA TYR A 131 -0.16 11.00 5.41
C TYR A 131 0.66 11.12 6.71
N ALA A 132 0.38 10.26 7.69
CA ALA A 132 1.13 10.22 8.94
C ALA A 132 2.63 9.96 8.69
N GLY A 133 2.94 8.99 7.83
CA GLY A 133 4.32 8.66 7.47
C GLY A 133 5.05 9.79 6.75
N LEU A 134 4.36 10.51 5.88
CA LEU A 134 4.93 11.68 5.20
C LEU A 134 5.32 12.79 6.19
N LEU A 135 4.45 13.10 7.17
CA LEU A 135 4.76 14.10 8.20
C LEU A 135 5.95 13.67 9.07
N GLN A 136 5.97 12.38 9.46
CA GLN A 136 7.08 11.84 10.26
C GLN A 136 8.39 11.78 9.45
N ALA A 137 8.33 11.41 8.17
CA ALA A 137 9.48 11.43 7.27
C ALA A 137 10.03 12.85 7.08
N LYS A 138 9.15 13.85 6.96
CA LYS A 138 9.55 15.26 6.89
C LYS A 138 10.33 15.70 8.13
N ASN A 139 9.90 15.26 9.31
CA ASN A 139 10.58 15.56 10.56
C ASN A 139 11.94 14.85 10.67
N HIS A 140 12.07 13.65 10.09
CA HIS A 140 13.28 12.84 10.15
C HIS A 140 14.33 13.26 9.10
N PHE A 141 13.92 13.41 7.85
CA PHE A 141 14.82 13.66 6.72
C PHE A 141 15.00 15.15 6.37
N GLY A 142 14.04 16.00 6.70
CA GLY A 142 14.06 17.41 6.35
C GLY A 142 13.49 17.70 4.95
N SER A 143 14.03 17.12 3.87
CA SER A 143 13.53 17.30 2.50
C SER A 143 12.92 16.01 1.98
N VAL A 144 11.60 15.98 1.79
CA VAL A 144 10.89 14.78 1.31
C VAL A 144 10.02 15.08 0.12
N CYS A 145 9.91 14.12 -0.78
CA CYS A 145 9.03 14.16 -1.94
C CYS A 145 7.83 13.22 -1.72
N PRO A 146 6.62 13.75 -1.50
CA PRO A 146 5.41 12.94 -1.58
C PRO A 146 5.16 12.52 -3.02
N LEU A 147 5.22 11.22 -3.30
CA LEU A 147 5.03 10.66 -4.62
C LEU A 147 3.71 9.90 -4.72
N PHE A 148 2.78 10.39 -5.51
CA PHE A 148 1.50 9.76 -5.81
C PHE A 148 1.54 9.03 -7.15
N ILE A 149 1.21 7.75 -7.13
CA ILE A 149 1.08 6.95 -8.36
C ILE A 149 -0.38 7.02 -8.81
N ALA A 150 -0.61 7.82 -9.85
CA ALA A 150 -1.94 8.15 -10.35
C ALA A 150 -2.39 7.17 -11.43
N HIS A 151 -3.31 6.27 -11.12
CA HIS A 151 -3.97 5.46 -12.13
C HIS A 151 -5.03 6.28 -12.87
N SER A 152 -5.04 6.21 -14.20
CA SER A 152 -5.88 7.06 -15.05
C SER A 152 -7.40 6.85 -14.85
N ASP A 153 -7.80 5.71 -14.29
CA ASP A 153 -9.19 5.36 -13.98
C ASP A 153 -9.62 5.72 -12.54
N GLN A 154 -8.69 6.22 -11.72
CA GLN A 154 -8.95 6.61 -10.32
C GLN A 154 -9.06 8.13 -10.13
N THR A 155 -9.92 8.79 -10.90
CA THR A 155 -10.09 10.25 -10.88
C THR A 155 -10.49 10.80 -9.52
N GLY A 156 -11.29 10.06 -8.74
CA GLY A 156 -11.69 10.44 -7.38
C GLY A 156 -10.50 10.54 -6.43
N MET A 157 -9.57 9.58 -6.48
CA MET A 157 -8.35 9.62 -5.65
C MET A 157 -7.43 10.76 -6.05
N ILE A 158 -7.33 11.04 -7.34
CA ILE A 158 -6.56 12.19 -7.84
C ILE A 158 -7.10 13.49 -7.23
N SER A 159 -8.43 13.68 -7.23
CA SER A 159 -9.06 14.85 -6.64
C SER A 159 -8.83 15.00 -5.13
N ILE A 160 -8.88 13.87 -4.39
CA ILE A 160 -8.60 13.86 -2.94
C ILE A 160 -7.14 14.24 -2.66
N VAL A 161 -6.21 13.67 -3.40
CA VAL A 161 -4.78 13.97 -3.27
C VAL A 161 -4.50 15.44 -3.61
N ASP A 162 -5.16 16.00 -4.64
CA ASP A 162 -5.05 17.41 -4.99
C ASP A 162 -5.57 18.34 -3.89
N GLU A 163 -6.66 17.96 -3.25
CA GLU A 163 -7.23 18.70 -2.12
C GLU A 163 -6.27 18.69 -0.92
N ILE A 164 -5.69 17.52 -0.59
CA ILE A 164 -4.71 17.40 0.50
C ILE A 164 -3.44 18.21 0.17
N ASP A 165 -2.92 18.11 -1.05
CA ASP A 165 -1.74 18.86 -1.49
C ASP A 165 -1.93 20.37 -1.34
N THR A 166 -3.07 20.86 -1.84
CA THR A 166 -3.35 22.29 -1.87
C THR A 166 -3.61 22.86 -0.48
N ASN A 167 -4.39 22.18 0.34
CA ASN A 167 -4.91 22.73 1.59
C ASN A 167 -4.01 22.43 2.81
N TYR A 168 -3.21 21.37 2.75
CA TYR A 168 -2.45 20.91 3.91
C TYR A 168 -0.95 20.79 3.66
N LEU A 169 -0.52 20.11 2.60
CA LEU A 169 0.91 19.87 2.38
C LEU A 169 1.66 21.12 1.93
N SER A 170 1.00 22.02 1.19
CA SER A 170 1.60 23.28 0.79
C SER A 170 2.01 24.16 1.97
N ASN A 171 1.27 24.10 3.07
CA ASN A 171 1.59 24.81 4.31
C ASN A 171 2.82 24.23 5.02
N ALA A 172 3.13 22.97 4.77
CA ALA A 172 4.33 22.29 5.26
C ALA A 172 5.52 22.36 4.27
N ASN A 173 5.44 23.22 3.26
CA ASN A 173 6.43 23.33 2.17
C ASN A 173 6.67 21.99 1.45
N MET A 174 5.61 21.23 1.24
CA MET A 174 5.62 19.99 0.45
C MET A 174 4.66 20.11 -0.73
N ARG A 175 4.98 19.43 -1.83
CA ARG A 175 4.12 19.34 -3.00
C ARG A 175 4.10 17.91 -3.50
N VAL A 176 2.91 17.42 -3.80
CA VAL A 176 2.74 16.06 -4.33
C VAL A 176 3.22 15.99 -5.76
N HIS A 177 4.18 15.11 -5.99
CA HIS A 177 4.61 14.73 -7.33
C HIS A 177 3.78 13.55 -7.81
N LYS A 178 3.36 13.56 -9.07
CA LYS A 178 2.46 12.55 -9.64
C LYS A 178 3.14 11.82 -10.79
N LEU A 179 3.11 10.49 -10.72
CA LEU A 179 3.46 9.63 -11.84
C LEU A 179 2.20 8.92 -12.34
N CYS A 180 1.99 8.96 -13.65
CA CYS A 180 0.90 8.22 -14.28
C CYS A 180 1.22 6.73 -14.32
N ALA A 181 0.24 5.92 -13.97
CA ALA A 181 0.29 4.47 -14.05
C ALA A 181 -0.81 3.93 -14.98
N PRO A 182 -0.66 2.71 -15.52
CA PRO A 182 -1.73 2.06 -16.26
C PRO A 182 -3.01 2.00 -15.44
N PRO A 183 -4.20 2.02 -16.08
CA PRO A 183 -5.46 1.95 -15.36
C PRO A 183 -5.53 0.65 -14.54
N ILE A 184 -6.10 0.71 -13.34
CA ILE A 184 -6.47 -0.48 -12.57
C ILE A 184 -7.68 -1.09 -13.30
N SER A 185 -7.68 -2.41 -13.49
CA SER A 185 -8.78 -3.04 -14.22
C SER A 185 -10.11 -2.87 -13.50
N ARG A 186 -11.22 -2.85 -14.28
CA ARG A 186 -12.59 -2.81 -13.75
C ARG A 186 -12.96 -4.01 -12.85
N THR A 187 -12.12 -5.03 -12.81
CA THR A 187 -12.35 -6.28 -12.09
C THR A 187 -11.78 -6.29 -10.66
N GLY A 188 -11.38 -5.15 -10.11
CA GLY A 188 -11.06 -5.05 -8.69
C GLY A 188 -9.57 -4.96 -8.35
N TYR A 189 -9.09 -5.78 -7.41
CA TYR A 189 -7.80 -5.65 -6.76
C TYR A 189 -6.65 -6.12 -7.63
N SER A 190 -5.56 -5.33 -7.65
CA SER A 190 -4.29 -5.74 -8.26
C SER A 190 -3.31 -6.19 -7.17
N GLN A 191 -2.84 -7.43 -7.29
CA GLN A 191 -1.87 -8.02 -6.36
C GLN A 191 -0.45 -7.48 -6.59
N LEU A 192 -0.13 -7.11 -7.84
CA LEU A 192 1.18 -6.55 -8.22
C LEU A 192 1.27 -5.02 -8.08
N ARG A 193 0.26 -4.38 -7.51
CA ARG A 193 0.26 -2.93 -7.32
C ARG A 193 1.43 -2.44 -6.47
N GLY A 194 1.78 -3.19 -5.42
CA GLY A 194 2.92 -2.85 -4.56
C GLY A 194 4.26 -2.92 -5.29
N PHE A 195 4.45 -3.95 -6.12
CA PHE A 195 5.60 -4.04 -7.02
C PHE A 195 5.68 -2.80 -7.93
N LEU A 196 4.58 -2.46 -8.61
CA LEU A 196 4.54 -1.28 -9.49
C LEU A 196 4.92 -0.01 -8.73
N TYR A 197 4.33 0.22 -7.57
CA TYR A 197 4.56 1.44 -6.79
C TYR A 197 6.00 1.57 -6.33
N LEU A 198 6.59 0.49 -5.85
CA LEU A 198 7.99 0.51 -5.41
C LEU A 198 8.95 0.69 -6.58
N MET A 199 8.71 0.04 -7.72
CA MET A 199 9.49 0.24 -8.95
C MET A 199 9.44 1.69 -9.44
N LEU A 200 8.26 2.31 -9.42
CA LEU A 200 8.10 3.71 -9.83
C LEU A 200 8.72 4.68 -8.82
N ALA A 201 8.64 4.39 -7.53
CA ALA A 201 9.31 5.19 -6.50
C ALA A 201 10.84 5.11 -6.64
N ALA A 202 11.39 3.92 -6.89
CA ALA A 202 12.81 3.72 -7.15
C ALA A 202 13.28 4.42 -8.42
N LEU A 203 12.51 4.35 -9.49
CA LEU A 203 12.76 5.12 -10.71
C LEU A 203 12.81 6.62 -10.39
N TYR A 204 11.82 7.11 -9.63
CA TYR A 204 11.74 8.53 -9.27
C TYR A 204 12.90 8.94 -8.36
N SER A 205 13.35 8.08 -7.45
CA SER A 205 14.49 8.32 -6.59
C SER A 205 15.78 8.54 -7.40
N THR A 206 15.98 7.78 -8.49
CA THR A 206 17.14 8.01 -9.38
C THR A 206 17.09 9.35 -10.12
N LEU A 207 15.89 9.86 -10.42
CA LEU A 207 15.72 11.18 -11.06
C LEU A 207 15.96 12.33 -10.09
N THR A 208 15.82 12.09 -8.79
CA THR A 208 15.95 13.09 -7.72
C THR A 208 17.20 12.92 -6.87
N GLU A 209 18.13 12.05 -7.31
CA GLU A 209 19.40 11.76 -6.61
C GLU A 209 19.16 11.37 -5.14
N CYS A 210 18.17 10.51 -4.90
CA CYS A 210 17.75 10.09 -3.57
C CYS A 210 17.90 8.57 -3.41
N ASP A 211 18.46 8.12 -2.28
CA ASP A 211 18.68 6.70 -1.98
C ASP A 211 17.61 6.12 -1.04
N ASN A 212 16.65 6.92 -0.59
CA ASN A 212 15.65 6.51 0.39
C ASN A 212 14.24 6.53 -0.21
N VAL A 213 13.54 5.40 -0.15
CA VAL A 213 12.12 5.27 -0.48
C VAL A 213 11.37 4.87 0.78
N VAL A 214 10.37 5.66 1.18
CA VAL A 214 9.56 5.41 2.37
C VAL A 214 8.21 4.84 1.97
N VAL A 215 7.88 3.67 2.53
CA VAL A 215 6.61 2.97 2.37
C VAL A 215 5.91 2.95 3.71
N SER A 216 4.97 3.88 3.91
CA SER A 216 4.28 4.06 5.18
C SER A 216 2.94 3.31 5.17
N GLU A 217 2.94 2.12 5.75
CA GLU A 217 1.74 1.32 6.00
C GLU A 217 1.86 0.73 7.40
N CYS A 218 0.76 0.63 8.16
CA CYS A 218 0.80 0.01 9.48
C CYS A 218 1.06 -1.49 9.38
N GLY A 219 1.73 -2.06 10.38
CA GLY A 219 2.19 -3.44 10.35
C GLY A 219 1.08 -4.46 10.15
N VAL A 220 -0.09 -4.22 10.74
CA VAL A 220 -1.25 -5.11 10.56
C VAL A 220 -1.66 -5.18 9.09
N THR A 221 -1.75 -4.03 8.42
CA THR A 221 -2.10 -3.98 7.00
C THR A 221 -0.97 -4.53 6.12
N MET A 222 0.29 -4.31 6.48
CA MET A 222 1.44 -4.86 5.75
C MET A 222 1.44 -6.39 5.70
N HIS A 223 1.15 -7.05 6.83
CA HIS A 223 1.10 -8.51 6.90
C HIS A 223 -0.20 -9.10 6.34
N GLN A 224 -1.18 -8.26 6.06
CA GLN A 224 -2.44 -8.61 5.40
C GLN A 224 -3.09 -9.89 5.95
N PRO A 225 -3.42 -9.93 7.25
CA PRO A 225 -4.09 -11.08 7.84
C PRO A 225 -5.45 -11.27 7.16
N ARG A 226 -5.85 -12.53 6.97
CA ARG A 226 -7.20 -12.85 6.52
C ARG A 226 -8.13 -12.84 7.72
N PHE A 227 -9.00 -11.86 7.79
CA PHE A 227 -10.06 -11.82 8.79
C PHE A 227 -11.31 -12.60 8.36
N SER A 228 -11.48 -12.81 7.06
CA SER A 228 -12.54 -13.61 6.47
C SER A 228 -12.01 -14.48 5.34
N PRO A 229 -12.53 -15.71 5.14
CA PRO A 229 -12.20 -16.52 3.96
C PRO A 229 -12.51 -15.86 2.63
N LEU A 230 -13.40 -14.86 2.65
CA LEU A 230 -13.83 -14.09 1.47
C LEU A 230 -12.99 -12.83 1.23
N ASP A 231 -12.03 -12.51 2.13
CA ASP A 231 -11.18 -11.35 1.95
C ASP A 231 -10.28 -11.52 0.72
N GLU A 232 -10.42 -10.61 -0.22
CA GLU A 232 -9.46 -10.45 -1.31
C GLU A 232 -8.24 -9.71 -0.78
N VAL A 233 -7.15 -10.42 -0.62
CA VAL A 233 -5.92 -9.89 -0.10
C VAL A 233 -5.04 -9.41 -1.23
N THR A 234 -4.50 -8.19 -1.09
CA THR A 234 -3.54 -7.62 -2.02
C THR A 234 -2.14 -7.65 -1.40
N PHE A 235 -1.11 -7.94 -2.18
CA PHE A 235 0.27 -7.95 -1.69
C PHE A 235 0.93 -6.56 -1.72
N THR A 236 0.14 -5.48 -1.69
CA THR A 236 0.61 -4.13 -2.00
C THR A 236 1.83 -3.69 -1.20
N THR A 237 1.86 -3.99 0.10
CA THR A 237 2.97 -3.61 0.99
C THR A 237 3.51 -4.79 1.79
N HIS A 238 3.19 -6.03 1.36
CA HIS A 238 3.64 -7.23 2.05
C HIS A 238 5.19 -7.29 2.10
N PRO A 239 5.81 -7.51 3.28
CA PRO A 239 7.27 -7.42 3.43
C PRO A 239 8.05 -8.28 2.44
N THR A 240 7.57 -9.50 2.15
CA THR A 240 8.21 -10.39 1.16
C THR A 240 8.18 -9.78 -0.25
N VAL A 241 7.04 -9.19 -0.67
CA VAL A 241 6.94 -8.55 -1.98
C VAL A 241 7.80 -7.30 -2.07
N LEU A 242 7.86 -6.51 -0.99
CA LEU A 242 8.79 -5.36 -0.94
C LEU A 242 10.25 -5.80 -1.08
N ARG A 243 10.65 -6.87 -0.38
CA ARG A 243 12.01 -7.44 -0.49
C ARG A 243 12.31 -7.93 -1.91
N MET A 244 11.45 -8.79 -2.47
CA MET A 244 11.63 -9.31 -3.83
C MET A 244 11.71 -8.18 -4.86
N THR A 245 10.89 -7.14 -4.70
CA THR A 245 10.92 -5.97 -5.57
C THR A 245 12.21 -5.17 -5.39
N LYS A 246 12.67 -4.97 -4.15
CA LYS A 246 13.96 -4.33 -3.86
C LYS A 246 15.12 -5.07 -4.54
N ASP A 247 15.10 -6.41 -4.49
CA ASP A 247 16.14 -7.23 -5.14
C ASP A 247 16.16 -7.06 -6.66
N ILE A 248 14.98 -6.94 -7.28
CA ILE A 248 14.86 -6.61 -8.71
C ILE A 248 15.41 -5.20 -8.98
N ILE A 249 15.02 -4.20 -8.19
CA ILE A 249 15.49 -2.82 -8.30
C ILE A 249 17.01 -2.75 -8.19
N SER A 250 17.59 -3.46 -7.21
CA SER A 250 19.02 -3.46 -6.96
C SER A 250 19.84 -4.00 -8.14
N SER A 251 19.22 -4.82 -8.98
CA SER A 251 19.86 -5.29 -10.22
C SER A 251 20.02 -4.18 -11.27
N PHE A 252 19.22 -3.14 -11.21
CA PHE A 252 19.26 -2.00 -12.14
C PHE A 252 20.10 -0.82 -11.62
N ILE A 253 19.89 -0.43 -10.37
CA ILE A 253 20.43 0.82 -9.83
C ILE A 253 21.40 0.65 -8.66
N GLY A 254 21.61 -0.57 -8.17
CA GLY A 254 22.38 -0.83 -6.97
C GLY A 254 21.54 -0.70 -5.70
N GLU A 255 22.17 -0.33 -4.60
CA GLU A 255 21.49 -0.25 -3.30
C GLU A 255 20.43 0.86 -3.26
N LEU A 256 19.28 0.53 -2.70
CA LEU A 256 18.19 1.44 -2.39
C LEU A 256 17.67 1.11 -0.98
N ASN A 257 17.50 2.13 -0.16
CA ASN A 257 16.90 1.97 1.16
C ASN A 257 15.37 2.02 1.05
N VAL A 258 14.72 0.88 1.20
CA VAL A 258 13.26 0.80 1.30
C VAL A 258 12.89 0.78 2.78
N ILE A 259 12.34 1.87 3.28
CA ILE A 259 12.10 2.13 4.70
C ILE A 259 10.62 1.94 5.02
N THR A 260 10.32 1.11 6.04
CA THR A 260 8.96 0.77 6.49
C THR A 260 8.75 1.21 7.95
N PRO A 261 8.55 2.53 8.20
CA PRO A 261 8.62 3.08 9.56
C PRO A 261 7.50 2.61 10.49
N PHE A 262 6.41 2.09 9.93
CA PHE A 262 5.23 1.67 10.68
C PHE A 262 4.99 0.15 10.72
N GLU A 263 5.93 -0.65 10.23
CA GLU A 263 5.78 -2.12 10.16
C GLU A 263 5.47 -2.79 11.50
N ILE A 264 5.89 -2.18 12.60
CA ILE A 264 5.63 -2.70 13.95
C ILE A 264 4.51 -1.96 14.69
N LEU A 265 3.83 -1.01 14.02
CA LEU A 265 2.77 -0.20 14.62
C LEU A 265 1.38 -0.70 14.19
N THR A 266 0.42 -0.61 15.11
CA THR A 266 -1.01 -0.79 14.79
C THR A 266 -1.57 0.45 14.10
N LYS A 267 -2.78 0.35 13.54
CA LYS A 267 -3.47 1.50 12.93
C LYS A 267 -3.71 2.63 13.95
N ALA A 268 -4.08 2.29 15.17
CA ALA A 268 -4.28 3.27 16.25
C ALA A 268 -2.97 3.98 16.63
N GLU A 269 -1.87 3.22 16.72
CA GLU A 269 -0.55 3.77 16.99
C GLU A 269 -0.08 4.72 15.88
N VAL A 270 -0.29 4.35 14.59
CA VAL A 270 0.01 5.23 13.46
C VAL A 270 -0.80 6.53 13.53
N ILE A 271 -2.12 6.43 13.77
CA ILE A 271 -2.98 7.61 13.91
C ILE A 271 -2.48 8.50 15.06
N ALA A 272 -2.07 7.93 16.18
CA ALA A 272 -1.55 8.65 17.32
C ALA A 272 -0.19 9.38 17.05
N THR A 273 0.56 8.99 16.00
CA THR A 273 1.79 9.72 15.62
C THR A 273 1.54 11.11 15.07
N SER A 274 0.33 11.37 14.57
CA SER A 274 -0.05 12.63 13.89
C SER A 274 -1.40 13.11 14.41
N PRO A 275 -1.46 13.60 15.66
CA PRO A 275 -2.73 13.89 16.35
C PRO A 275 -3.43 15.17 15.88
N GLY A 276 -2.90 15.86 14.88
CA GLY A 276 -3.51 17.06 14.30
C GLY A 276 -4.85 16.77 13.61
N PRO A 277 -5.73 17.78 13.47
CA PRO A 277 -7.04 17.60 12.83
C PRO A 277 -6.91 17.22 11.35
N GLU A 278 -5.76 17.46 10.75
CA GLU A 278 -5.46 17.21 9.34
C GLU A 278 -5.49 15.71 8.99
N ILE A 279 -5.22 14.83 9.98
CA ILE A 279 -5.26 13.39 9.72
C ILE A 279 -6.68 12.90 9.40
N ALA A 280 -7.71 13.63 9.85
CA ALA A 280 -9.09 13.29 9.58
C ALA A 280 -9.51 13.51 8.11
N VAL A 281 -8.80 14.37 7.35
CA VAL A 281 -9.13 14.65 5.93
C VAL A 281 -8.62 13.58 4.97
N THR A 282 -7.78 12.67 5.45
CA THR A 282 -7.25 11.56 4.66
C THR A 282 -8.36 10.60 4.24
N HIS A 283 -8.14 9.85 3.14
CA HIS A 283 -9.13 8.94 2.59
C HIS A 283 -8.69 7.48 2.70
N SER A 284 -9.50 6.64 3.37
CA SER A 284 -9.21 5.21 3.56
C SER A 284 -10.27 4.28 2.97
N CYS A 285 -11.31 4.82 2.33
CA CYS A 285 -12.38 4.02 1.76
C CYS A 285 -11.91 3.31 0.48
N ILE A 286 -12.05 1.98 0.44
CA ILE A 286 -11.72 1.16 -0.72
C ILE A 286 -12.91 0.96 -1.66
N SER A 287 -14.14 1.18 -1.19
CA SER A 287 -15.37 0.98 -1.96
C SER A 287 -15.78 2.21 -2.76
N GLN A 288 -15.39 3.40 -2.31
CA GLN A 288 -15.78 4.67 -2.94
C GLN A 288 -14.59 5.61 -3.01
N ALA A 289 -14.23 6.03 -4.22
CA ALA A 289 -13.22 7.04 -4.46
C ALA A 289 -13.78 8.48 -4.41
N PHE A 290 -14.89 8.68 -3.69
CA PHE A 290 -15.54 9.98 -3.52
C PHE A 290 -15.41 10.47 -2.07
N ARG A 291 -15.60 11.75 -1.85
CA ARG A 291 -15.31 12.52 -0.63
C ARG A 291 -15.80 11.88 0.69
N ASN A 292 -16.83 11.06 0.66
CA ASN A 292 -17.39 10.44 1.86
C ASN A 292 -16.91 8.99 1.99
N HIS A 293 -16.50 8.61 3.18
CA HIS A 293 -16.27 7.22 3.52
C HIS A 293 -17.61 6.47 3.57
N ASP A 294 -17.67 5.26 2.98
CA ASP A 294 -18.89 4.45 3.06
C ASP A 294 -19.19 3.98 4.49
N GLY A 295 -18.15 3.68 5.27
CA GLY A 295 -18.23 3.27 6.66
C GLY A 295 -18.28 1.77 6.88
N THR A 296 -18.51 0.96 5.84
CA THR A 296 -18.70 -0.49 5.96
C THR A 296 -17.55 -1.33 5.40
N CYS A 297 -16.77 -0.77 4.48
CA CYS A 297 -15.64 -1.49 3.92
C CYS A 297 -14.51 -1.66 4.95
N TYR A 298 -13.65 -2.65 4.73
CA TYR A 298 -12.54 -2.97 5.62
C TYR A 298 -11.67 -1.75 5.98
N GLY A 299 -11.30 -0.93 4.99
CA GLY A 299 -10.52 0.28 5.22
C GLY A 299 -11.22 1.29 6.12
N CYS A 300 -12.55 1.47 5.97
CA CYS A 300 -13.35 2.34 6.83
C CYS A 300 -13.46 1.79 8.26
N VAL A 301 -13.70 0.49 8.42
CA VAL A 301 -13.83 -0.15 9.72
C VAL A 301 -12.54 -0.04 10.54
N ILE A 302 -11.41 -0.42 9.96
CA ILE A 302 -10.09 -0.32 10.64
C ILE A 302 -9.77 1.14 10.98
N ARG A 303 -10.03 2.06 10.06
CA ARG A 303 -9.85 3.49 10.32
C ARG A 303 -10.70 3.95 11.49
N ARG A 304 -12.01 3.65 11.49
CA ARG A 304 -12.95 4.05 12.52
C ARG A 304 -12.53 3.56 13.91
N LEU A 305 -12.15 2.28 14.00
CA LEU A 305 -11.67 1.70 15.25
C LEU A 305 -10.34 2.34 15.69
N GLY A 306 -9.42 2.56 14.75
CA GLY A 306 -8.13 3.21 15.05
C GLY A 306 -8.28 4.61 15.63
N PHE A 307 -9.14 5.46 15.04
CA PHE A 307 -9.41 6.80 15.58
C PHE A 307 -10.06 6.77 16.98
N LEU A 308 -11.02 5.86 17.17
CA LEU A 308 -11.67 5.70 18.48
C LEU A 308 -10.70 5.20 19.56
N ALA A 309 -9.83 4.24 19.23
CA ALA A 309 -8.81 3.75 20.14
C ALA A 309 -7.80 4.85 20.49
N ALA A 310 -7.33 5.61 19.50
CA ALA A 310 -6.43 6.74 19.69
C ALA A 310 -7.09 7.93 20.41
N GLY A 311 -8.43 7.93 20.58
CA GLY A 311 -9.15 9.01 21.21
C GLY A 311 -9.22 10.29 20.36
N LEU A 312 -9.03 10.17 19.05
CA LEU A 312 -9.02 11.28 18.11
C LEU A 312 -10.34 11.39 17.35
N LYS A 313 -10.66 12.62 16.93
CA LYS A 313 -11.84 12.89 16.12
C LYS A 313 -11.57 12.48 14.68
N ASP A 314 -12.49 11.72 14.10
CA ASP A 314 -12.46 11.30 12.71
C ASP A 314 -13.48 12.06 11.86
N THR A 315 -13.46 11.80 10.54
CA THR A 315 -14.44 12.30 9.58
C THR A 315 -15.81 11.64 9.76
N THR A 316 -16.78 12.09 8.98
CA THR A 316 -18.10 11.47 8.92
C THR A 316 -18.13 10.30 7.94
N TYR A 317 -18.98 9.33 8.21
CA TYR A 317 -19.24 8.16 7.39
C TYR A 317 -20.68 8.18 6.86
N ASN A 318 -20.90 7.67 5.66
CA ASN A 318 -22.26 7.48 5.15
C ASN A 318 -23.04 6.49 6.03
N TYR A 319 -22.33 5.45 6.49
CA TYR A 319 -22.86 4.48 7.44
C TYR A 319 -21.90 4.32 8.60
N ASP A 320 -22.33 4.60 9.81
CA ASP A 320 -21.53 4.30 11.00
C ASP A 320 -21.81 2.86 11.43
N VAL A 321 -20.91 1.95 11.06
CA VAL A 321 -21.01 0.51 11.33
C VAL A 321 -21.20 0.19 12.82
N LEU A 322 -20.73 1.06 13.72
CA LEU A 322 -20.89 0.88 15.15
C LEU A 322 -22.29 1.28 15.66
N SER A 323 -23.06 2.06 14.91
CA SER A 323 -24.41 2.49 15.25
C SER A 323 -25.51 1.64 14.61
N MET A 324 -25.17 0.72 13.73
CA MET A 324 -26.12 -0.12 13.02
C MET A 324 -26.74 -1.19 13.92
N ASP A 325 -27.98 -1.56 13.64
CA ASP A 325 -28.63 -2.72 14.23
C ASP A 325 -28.37 -4.00 13.42
N ASP A 326 -28.77 -5.16 13.95
CA ASP A 326 -28.55 -6.46 13.32
C ASP A 326 -29.40 -6.68 12.04
N SER A 327 -30.37 -5.79 11.76
CA SER A 327 -31.31 -5.91 10.65
C SER A 327 -30.86 -5.21 9.36
N GLY A 328 -29.88 -4.35 9.43
CA GLY A 328 -29.44 -3.51 8.31
C GLY A 328 -27.96 -3.64 7.99
N VAL A 329 -27.70 -4.05 6.79
CA VAL A 329 -26.44 -3.90 6.05
C VAL A 329 -25.13 -4.29 6.75
N LYS A 330 -24.61 -5.45 6.39
CA LYS A 330 -23.19 -5.76 6.15
C LYS A 330 -22.20 -5.17 7.15
N SER A 331 -22.38 -5.51 8.42
CA SER A 331 -21.32 -5.39 9.41
C SER A 331 -20.30 -6.53 9.34
N ASP A 332 -20.28 -7.30 8.23
CA ASP A 332 -19.45 -8.49 8.09
C ASP A 332 -17.98 -8.21 8.35
N ASN A 333 -17.46 -7.08 7.86
CA ASN A 333 -16.09 -6.66 8.12
C ASN A 333 -15.83 -6.34 9.60
N LEU A 334 -16.77 -5.66 10.27
CA LEU A 334 -16.64 -5.38 11.70
C LEU A 334 -16.71 -6.67 12.51
N VAL A 335 -17.66 -7.53 12.20
CA VAL A 335 -17.88 -8.81 12.87
C VAL A 335 -16.67 -9.72 12.72
N SER A 336 -16.15 -9.88 11.50
CA SER A 336 -14.95 -10.67 11.23
C SER A 336 -13.74 -10.14 11.96
N LEU A 337 -13.54 -8.82 11.92
CA LEU A 337 -12.42 -8.16 12.61
C LEU A 337 -12.47 -8.36 14.12
N LEU A 338 -13.64 -8.20 14.73
CA LEU A 338 -13.81 -8.37 16.19
C LEU A 338 -13.68 -9.83 16.61
N ASN A 339 -14.19 -10.79 15.82
CA ASN A 339 -14.00 -12.21 16.10
C ASN A 339 -12.52 -12.57 16.06
N THR A 340 -11.82 -12.18 15.00
CA THR A 340 -10.37 -12.42 14.89
C THR A 340 -9.62 -11.77 16.06
N SER A 341 -10.00 -10.55 16.46
CA SER A 341 -9.39 -9.89 17.61
C SER A 341 -9.63 -10.66 18.91
N TYR A 342 -10.83 -11.21 19.08
CA TYR A 342 -11.15 -12.05 20.24
C TYR A 342 -10.33 -13.33 20.26
N ASP A 343 -10.22 -14.01 19.10
CA ASP A 343 -9.43 -15.23 18.97
C ASP A 343 -7.94 -15.00 19.22
N ILE A 344 -7.40 -13.85 18.76
CA ILE A 344 -6.01 -13.47 19.05
C ILE A 344 -5.74 -13.36 20.55
N ILE A 345 -6.66 -12.79 21.30
CA ILE A 345 -6.49 -12.60 22.76
C ILE A 345 -6.59 -13.93 23.51
N LEU A 346 -7.51 -14.80 23.10
CA LEU A 346 -7.77 -16.04 23.84
C LEU A 346 -6.89 -17.21 23.42
N ASN A 347 -6.68 -17.38 22.12
CA ASN A 347 -6.06 -18.56 21.55
C ASN A 347 -5.19 -18.16 20.36
N TYR A 348 -4.04 -17.57 20.63
CA TYR A 348 -3.16 -17.20 19.55
C TYR A 348 -2.41 -18.41 18.98
N ASP A 349 -3.09 -19.18 18.14
CA ASP A 349 -2.50 -20.33 17.43
C ASP A 349 -1.93 -19.98 16.05
N GLY A 350 -1.94 -18.68 15.71
CA GLY A 350 -1.48 -18.13 14.43
C GLY A 350 -2.62 -17.50 13.64
N ILE A 351 -2.25 -16.49 12.85
CA ILE A 351 -3.19 -15.79 11.97
C ILE A 351 -2.87 -16.21 10.54
N PRO A 352 -3.83 -16.77 9.77
CA PRO A 352 -3.62 -17.02 8.36
C PRO A 352 -3.29 -15.71 7.63
N ASP A 353 -2.20 -15.71 6.89
CA ASP A 353 -1.83 -14.56 6.03
C ASP A 353 -2.36 -14.73 4.59
N CYS A 354 -2.08 -13.74 3.77
CA CYS A 354 -2.47 -13.73 2.37
C CYS A 354 -1.73 -14.78 1.52
N THR A 355 -0.62 -15.29 1.98
CA THR A 355 0.20 -16.30 1.28
C THR A 355 -0.24 -17.74 1.54
N ARG A 356 -1.35 -17.92 2.27
CA ARG A 356 -1.83 -19.20 2.81
C ARG A 356 -0.88 -19.83 3.84
N GLY A 357 0.10 -19.07 4.29
CA GLY A 357 0.93 -19.38 5.43
C GLY A 357 0.26 -18.96 6.73
N ILE A 358 1.02 -19.06 7.79
CA ILE A 358 0.68 -18.53 9.10
C ILE A 358 1.69 -17.40 9.36
N ILE A 359 1.20 -16.21 9.70
CA ILE A 359 2.06 -15.13 10.15
C ILE A 359 2.89 -15.65 11.33
N ASP A 360 4.19 -15.46 11.26
CA ASP A 360 5.09 -15.93 12.30
C ASP A 360 4.58 -15.53 13.69
N GLN A 361 4.12 -16.53 14.42
CA GLN A 361 3.47 -16.38 15.71
C GLN A 361 4.36 -15.69 16.73
N PHE A 362 5.67 -15.93 16.68
CA PHE A 362 6.59 -15.44 17.70
C PHE A 362 7.01 -14.00 17.48
N SER A 363 7.33 -13.62 16.25
CA SER A 363 7.82 -12.27 15.96
C SER A 363 6.71 -11.23 15.81
N LYS A 364 5.51 -11.63 15.35
CA LYS A 364 4.39 -10.72 15.07
C LYS A 364 3.29 -10.73 16.14
N LYS A 365 3.30 -11.71 17.03
CA LYS A 365 2.30 -11.83 18.10
C LYS A 365 2.10 -10.52 18.87
N PRO A 366 3.14 -9.80 19.33
CA PRO A 366 2.94 -8.54 20.08
C PRO A 366 2.24 -7.44 19.29
N LEU A 367 2.42 -7.40 17.97
CA LEU A 367 1.72 -6.46 17.09
C LEU A 367 0.22 -6.77 17.03
N PHE A 368 -0.12 -8.04 16.81
CA PHE A 368 -1.51 -8.45 16.67
C PHE A 368 -2.27 -8.42 18.00
N GLU A 369 -1.63 -8.74 19.11
CA GLU A 369 -2.23 -8.57 20.45
C GLU A 369 -2.57 -7.10 20.71
N ARG A 370 -1.65 -6.16 20.42
CA ARG A 370 -1.94 -4.73 20.54
C ARG A 370 -3.05 -4.29 19.61
N PHE A 371 -3.09 -4.79 18.37
CA PHE A 371 -4.16 -4.50 17.43
C PHE A 371 -5.53 -5.00 17.95
N ALA A 372 -5.60 -6.20 18.50
CA ALA A 372 -6.81 -6.74 19.09
C ALA A 372 -7.26 -5.88 20.29
N MET A 373 -6.34 -5.50 21.17
CA MET A 373 -6.62 -4.60 22.28
C MET A 373 -7.10 -3.23 21.82
N ASP A 374 -6.56 -2.67 20.74
CA ASP A 374 -7.00 -1.40 20.16
C ASP A 374 -8.46 -1.46 19.68
N ASN A 375 -8.86 -2.56 19.02
CA ASN A 375 -10.22 -2.74 18.54
C ASN A 375 -11.23 -2.78 19.71
N PHE A 376 -10.90 -3.47 20.82
CA PHE A 376 -11.76 -3.49 21.99
C PHE A 376 -11.71 -2.19 22.80
N ALA A 377 -10.59 -1.49 22.83
CA ALA A 377 -10.49 -0.15 23.42
C ALA A 377 -11.34 0.86 22.62
N ALA A 378 -11.43 0.71 21.32
CA ALA A 378 -12.32 1.49 20.46
C ALA A 378 -13.80 1.24 20.81
N LEU A 379 -14.20 -0.03 20.97
CA LEU A 379 -15.55 -0.38 21.40
C LEU A 379 -15.86 0.16 22.80
N TYR A 380 -14.93 0.03 23.73
CA TYR A 380 -15.09 0.60 25.08
C TYR A 380 -15.34 2.12 25.01
N THR A 381 -14.55 2.83 24.20
CA THR A 381 -14.71 4.27 24.01
C THR A 381 -16.08 4.62 23.44
N TYR A 382 -16.52 3.87 22.41
CA TYR A 382 -17.79 4.07 21.77
C TYR A 382 -18.96 3.85 22.72
N TYR A 383 -18.96 2.74 23.48
CA TYR A 383 -20.05 2.40 24.43
C TYR A 383 -20.10 3.33 25.64
N ARG A 384 -18.97 3.81 26.14
CA ARG A 384 -18.96 4.77 27.22
C ARG A 384 -19.63 6.09 26.84
N ASN A 385 -19.50 6.46 25.55
CA ASN A 385 -20.07 7.68 25.00
C ASN A 385 -21.48 7.49 24.39
N ALA A 386 -21.80 6.25 23.99
CA ALA A 386 -23.09 5.89 23.37
C ALA A 386 -23.79 4.77 24.16
N ARG A 387 -24.65 5.14 25.12
CA ARG A 387 -25.32 4.22 26.06
C ARG A 387 -26.21 3.14 25.41
N HIS A 388 -26.50 3.20 24.11
CA HIS A 388 -27.45 2.30 23.47
C HIS A 388 -26.92 1.82 22.09
N HIS A 389 -26.03 0.85 22.08
CA HIS A 389 -25.70 0.19 20.84
C HIS A 389 -26.86 -0.68 20.35
N LYS A 390 -27.17 -0.61 19.05
CA LYS A 390 -28.31 -1.32 18.48
C LYS A 390 -28.01 -2.77 18.15
N SER A 391 -26.78 -3.09 17.70
CA SER A 391 -26.39 -4.46 17.36
C SER A 391 -26.25 -5.32 18.63
N ARG A 392 -27.06 -6.36 18.71
CA ARG A 392 -26.99 -7.37 19.78
C ARG A 392 -25.67 -8.17 19.67
N TYR A 393 -25.26 -8.49 18.46
CA TYR A 393 -24.06 -9.26 18.21
C TYR A 393 -22.79 -8.55 18.73
N VAL A 394 -22.64 -7.27 18.43
CA VAL A 394 -21.49 -6.48 18.90
C VAL A 394 -21.50 -6.37 20.43
N ARG A 395 -22.67 -6.19 21.05
CA ARG A 395 -22.83 -6.18 22.52
C ARG A 395 -22.42 -7.50 23.15
N ASP A 396 -22.89 -8.62 22.59
CA ASP A 396 -22.60 -9.96 23.09
C ASP A 396 -21.10 -10.26 22.99
N LEU A 397 -20.47 -9.91 21.86
CA LEU A 397 -19.04 -10.09 21.65
C LEU A 397 -18.20 -9.23 22.59
N TYR A 398 -18.57 -7.95 22.77
CA TYR A 398 -17.93 -7.07 23.74
C TYR A 398 -18.08 -7.60 25.17
N SER A 399 -19.25 -8.09 25.54
CA SER A 399 -19.50 -8.70 26.85
C SER A 399 -18.65 -9.95 27.08
N LYS A 400 -18.52 -10.81 26.07
CA LYS A 400 -17.61 -11.97 26.13
C LYS A 400 -16.17 -11.53 26.33
N PHE A 401 -15.71 -10.57 25.56
CA PHE A 401 -14.36 -10.04 25.68
C PHE A 401 -14.09 -9.50 27.09
N THR A 402 -14.97 -8.66 27.64
CA THR A 402 -14.81 -8.07 28.97
C THR A 402 -14.92 -9.07 30.12
N SER A 403 -15.41 -10.30 29.87
CA SER A 403 -15.33 -11.39 30.84
C SER A 403 -13.93 -12.01 30.96
N HIS A 404 -13.05 -11.80 29.98
CA HIS A 404 -11.69 -12.32 29.95
C HIS A 404 -10.62 -11.23 30.15
N VAL A 405 -10.87 -10.04 29.64
CA VAL A 405 -9.94 -8.89 29.72
C VAL A 405 -10.52 -7.85 30.67
N LYS A 406 -9.76 -7.47 31.68
CA LYS A 406 -10.19 -6.45 32.65
C LYS A 406 -10.33 -5.09 31.98
N THR A 407 -11.33 -4.34 32.36
CA THR A 407 -11.55 -2.96 31.88
C THR A 407 -10.33 -2.07 32.08
N ASP A 408 -9.59 -2.28 33.18
CA ASP A 408 -8.37 -1.53 33.48
C ASP A 408 -7.27 -1.76 32.43
N GLU A 409 -7.16 -2.95 31.83
CA GLU A 409 -6.21 -3.24 30.76
C GLU A 409 -6.55 -2.43 29.49
N LEU A 410 -7.84 -2.31 29.15
CA LEU A 410 -8.29 -1.46 28.05
C LEU A 410 -8.03 0.02 28.32
N MET A 411 -8.22 0.46 29.55
CA MET A 411 -7.93 1.84 29.93
C MET A 411 -6.43 2.13 29.89
N ASN A 412 -5.61 1.20 30.38
CA ASN A 412 -4.14 1.29 30.28
C ASN A 412 -3.69 1.37 28.82
N ARG A 413 -4.26 0.54 27.95
CA ARG A 413 -3.95 0.60 26.51
C ARG A 413 -4.31 1.94 25.88
N LYS A 414 -5.45 2.51 26.22
CA LYS A 414 -5.84 3.87 25.77
C LYS A 414 -4.87 4.94 26.27
N GLN A 415 -4.45 4.84 27.54
CA GLN A 415 -3.47 5.75 28.11
C GLN A 415 -2.13 5.62 27.38
N GLU A 416 -1.66 4.40 27.10
CA GLU A 416 -0.46 4.15 26.31
C GLU A 416 -0.53 4.82 24.92
N LEU A 417 -1.65 4.72 24.23
CA LEU A 417 -1.86 5.37 22.94
C LEU A 417 -1.80 6.89 23.03
N SER A 418 -2.31 7.46 24.13
CA SER A 418 -2.28 8.91 24.35
C SER A 418 -0.92 9.44 24.75
N GLU A 419 -0.13 8.67 25.52
CA GLU A 419 1.17 9.07 26.05
C GLU A 419 2.34 8.69 25.13
N LYS A 420 2.30 7.49 24.60
CA LYS A 420 3.26 7.01 23.60
C LYS A 420 2.73 7.32 22.21
N ARG A 421 2.84 8.56 21.81
CA ARG A 421 2.76 8.88 20.37
C ARG A 421 3.65 7.87 19.68
N GLY A 422 3.04 6.99 18.87
CA GLY A 422 3.75 5.90 18.21
C GLY A 422 5.08 6.40 17.65
N ARG A 423 6.17 5.68 17.90
CA ARG A 423 7.49 6.10 17.42
C ARG A 423 7.78 5.36 16.13
N PRO A 424 7.70 6.05 14.98
CA PRO A 424 8.09 5.46 13.70
C PRO A 424 9.58 5.10 13.74
N ASP A 425 9.92 3.96 13.16
CA ASP A 425 11.31 3.48 13.08
C ASP A 425 11.85 3.69 11.66
N PHE A 426 12.48 4.83 11.43
CA PHE A 426 13.12 5.14 10.15
C PHE A 426 14.46 4.42 9.94
N GLY A 427 14.98 3.72 10.92
CA GLY A 427 16.11 2.80 10.76
C GLY A 427 15.71 1.44 10.18
N ARG A 428 14.40 1.17 10.08
CA ARG A 428 13.90 -0.11 9.60
C ARG A 428 13.90 -0.17 8.07
N VAL A 429 14.92 -0.77 7.53
CA VAL A 429 15.08 -1.00 6.08
C VAL A 429 14.68 -2.43 5.77
N VAL A 430 13.94 -2.62 4.67
CA VAL A 430 13.60 -3.95 4.14
C VAL A 430 14.90 -4.68 3.77
N GLN A 431 15.13 -5.81 4.43
CA GLN A 431 16.30 -6.68 4.22
C GLN A 431 16.03 -7.75 3.18
#